data_95b1bf9244915b3601288c0de01ccba6
#
_entry.id   95b1bf9244915b3601288c0de01ccba6
#
_cell.length_a   1.000
_cell.length_b   1.000
_cell.length_c   1.000
_cell.angle_alpha   90.00
_cell.angle_beta   90.00
_cell.angle_gamma   90.00
#
_symmetry.space_group_name_H-M   'P 1'
#
loop_
_entity.id
_entity.type
_entity.pdbx_description
1 polymer ?
#
loop_
_entity_poly.entity_id
_entity_poly.type
_entity_poly.pdbx_seq_one_letter_code
_entity_poly.pdbx_strand_id
1 'polypeptide(L)'
;MLQPATSSVSATGAPSTDTVPAGQGRKVLRAALTTASAGLLVGLDTGLIAEALGFIGRDFHATPRMQEWIVSVLMVGALLGSLGAGVFSQRFGRRLALGSATLLIAVGALLCATAGIIGQILLGRFLIGMAIGICTFTAPLYISELTSGSMRGTMVSTFSMLQSTGILLGYLAGGIFSGGGHWRLMVGLPVIPAAVLCAGCALLPSSPSWLAARGRFEEARSVLRSLRGDVAVA
;
A
#
# COMPACT_ATOMS: atom_id res chain seq x y z
N MET A 1 10.44 57.31 -41.16
CA MET A 1 9.79 57.42 -39.84
C MET A 1 8.85 56.23 -39.67
N LEU A 2 9.38 55.17 -39.11
CA LEU A 2 8.62 53.93 -38.82
C LEU A 2 8.48 53.80 -37.34
N GLN A 3 7.24 53.85 -36.82
CA GLN A 3 6.91 53.62 -35.42
C GLN A 3 6.89 52.10 -35.18
N PRO A 4 7.49 51.58 -34.07
CA PRO A 4 7.36 50.18 -33.66
C PRO A 4 6.02 50.02 -32.89
N ALA A 5 5.22 49.04 -33.35
CA ALA A 5 4.02 48.60 -32.65
C ALA A 5 4.41 47.84 -31.38
N THR A 6 4.09 48.41 -30.23
CA THR A 6 4.17 47.73 -28.93
C THR A 6 2.96 46.85 -28.75
N SER A 7 3.10 45.54 -28.97
CA SER A 7 2.11 44.56 -28.58
C SER A 7 2.17 44.35 -27.05
N SER A 8 1.16 44.88 -26.35
CA SER A 8 0.92 44.59 -24.95
C SER A 8 0.54 43.10 -24.77
N VAL A 9 1.47 42.27 -24.31
CA VAL A 9 1.17 40.94 -23.83
C VAL A 9 0.46 41.09 -22.50
N SER A 10 -0.85 40.87 -22.54
CA SER A 10 -1.69 40.81 -21.34
C SER A 10 -1.34 39.54 -20.52
N ALA A 11 -0.53 39.71 -19.50
CA ALA A 11 -0.25 38.68 -18.50
C ALA A 11 -1.43 38.60 -17.51
N THR A 12 -2.47 37.86 -17.87
CA THR A 12 -3.57 37.58 -16.93
C THR A 12 -3.90 36.11 -17.00
N GLY A 13 -3.13 35.32 -16.29
CA GLY A 13 -3.35 33.90 -16.02
C GLY A 13 -2.82 33.59 -14.64
N ALA A 14 -3.40 34.18 -13.58
CA ALA A 14 -3.21 33.68 -12.24
C ALA A 14 -3.74 32.24 -12.20
N PRO A 15 -3.00 31.27 -11.65
CA PRO A 15 -3.50 29.91 -11.52
C PRO A 15 -4.74 29.96 -10.63
N SER A 16 -5.88 29.54 -11.17
CA SER A 16 -7.09 29.34 -10.40
C SER A 16 -6.78 28.40 -9.26
N THR A 17 -6.84 28.92 -8.02
CA THR A 17 -6.82 28.11 -6.81
C THR A 17 -8.12 27.31 -6.82
N ASP A 18 -8.08 26.09 -7.39
CA ASP A 18 -9.16 25.14 -7.33
C ASP A 18 -9.40 24.76 -5.86
N THR A 19 -10.25 25.54 -5.21
CA THR A 19 -10.72 25.24 -3.86
C THR A 19 -11.70 24.09 -3.95
N VAL A 20 -11.19 22.86 -3.79
CA VAL A 20 -12.00 21.66 -3.70
C VAL A 20 -12.97 21.80 -2.52
N PRO A 21 -14.30 21.63 -2.71
CA PRO A 21 -15.26 21.70 -1.63
C PRO A 21 -14.88 20.81 -0.47
N ALA A 22 -14.92 21.32 0.77
CA ALA A 22 -14.38 20.68 1.97
C ALA A 22 -14.85 19.24 2.21
N GLY A 23 -16.05 18.87 1.75
CA GLY A 23 -16.60 17.52 1.87
C GLY A 23 -15.99 16.49 0.90
N GLN A 24 -15.54 16.94 -0.26
CA GLN A 24 -14.98 16.08 -1.32
C GLN A 24 -13.50 15.77 -1.04
N GLY A 25 -12.73 16.76 -0.58
CA GLY A 25 -11.37 16.56 -0.13
C GLY A 25 -11.24 15.49 0.96
N ARG A 26 -12.25 15.38 1.85
CA ARG A 26 -12.28 14.36 2.91
C ARG A 26 -12.44 12.94 2.38
N LYS A 27 -13.18 12.72 1.30
CA LYS A 27 -13.33 11.38 0.67
C LYS A 27 -12.03 10.94 -0.01
N VAL A 28 -11.41 11.83 -0.77
CA VAL A 28 -10.10 11.59 -1.40
C VAL A 28 -9.05 11.31 -0.33
N LEU A 29 -8.99 12.13 0.71
CA LEU A 29 -8.04 11.98 1.81
C LEU A 29 -8.24 10.63 2.54
N ARG A 30 -9.47 10.25 2.84
CA ARG A 30 -9.76 8.94 3.45
C ARG A 30 -9.30 7.79 2.57
N ALA A 31 -9.62 7.81 1.28
CA ALA A 31 -9.20 6.77 0.35
C ALA A 31 -7.66 6.71 0.22
N ALA A 32 -7.00 7.86 0.14
CA ALA A 32 -5.55 7.93 0.08
C ALA A 32 -4.89 7.43 1.38
N LEU A 33 -5.41 7.82 2.54
CA LEU A 33 -4.90 7.36 3.84
C LEU A 33 -5.12 5.85 4.05
N THR A 34 -6.30 5.33 3.70
CA THR A 34 -6.55 3.86 3.75
C THR A 34 -5.56 3.12 2.86
N THR A 35 -5.30 3.63 1.66
CA THR A 35 -4.33 3.01 0.75
C THR A 35 -2.90 3.15 1.27
N ALA A 36 -2.53 4.30 1.82
CA ALA A 36 -1.21 4.54 2.39
C ALA A 36 -0.95 3.68 3.64
N SER A 37 -2.00 3.28 4.39
CA SER A 37 -1.89 2.36 5.52
C SER A 37 -1.37 0.96 5.12
N ALA A 38 -1.42 0.60 3.84
CA ALA A 38 -0.73 -0.59 3.35
C ALA A 38 0.79 -0.48 3.54
N GLY A 39 1.36 0.73 3.47
CA GLY A 39 2.77 0.97 3.80
C GLY A 39 3.08 0.62 5.26
N LEU A 40 2.24 1.07 6.20
CA LEU A 40 2.41 0.75 7.63
C LEU A 40 2.42 -0.76 7.88
N LEU A 41 1.54 -1.50 7.19
CA LEU A 41 1.46 -2.96 7.32
C LEU A 41 2.74 -3.65 6.79
N VAL A 42 3.25 -3.20 5.63
CA VAL A 42 4.52 -3.67 5.05
C VAL A 42 5.69 -3.38 5.99
N GLY A 43 5.74 -2.18 6.58
CA GLY A 43 6.77 -1.81 7.54
C GLY A 43 6.69 -2.63 8.82
N LEU A 44 5.50 -2.83 9.36
CA LEU A 44 5.26 -3.60 10.59
C LEU A 44 5.80 -5.04 10.45
N ASP A 45 5.52 -5.72 9.34
CA ASP A 45 6.05 -7.06 9.07
C ASP A 45 7.60 -7.07 9.05
N THR A 46 8.19 -6.06 8.43
CA THR A 46 9.66 -5.93 8.35
C THR A 46 10.30 -5.75 9.73
N GLY A 47 9.71 -4.93 10.60
CA GLY A 47 10.22 -4.72 11.95
C GLY A 47 10.05 -5.95 12.85
N LEU A 48 8.89 -6.60 12.78
CA LEU A 48 8.57 -7.76 13.62
C LEU A 48 9.43 -8.99 13.31
N ILE A 49 9.72 -9.27 12.04
CA ILE A 49 10.54 -10.44 11.68
C ILE A 49 11.97 -10.30 12.17
N ALA A 50 12.52 -9.07 12.19
CA ALA A 50 13.87 -8.84 12.66
C ALA A 50 14.04 -9.29 14.13
N GLU A 51 13.04 -9.02 14.96
CA GLU A 51 13.02 -9.44 16.36
C GLU A 51 12.67 -10.95 16.51
N ALA A 52 11.72 -11.46 15.71
CA ALA A 52 11.26 -12.84 15.80
C ALA A 52 12.28 -13.87 15.33
N LEU A 53 13.18 -13.51 14.41
CA LEU A 53 14.07 -14.42 13.71
C LEU A 53 14.98 -15.22 14.68
N GLY A 54 15.51 -14.55 15.70
CA GLY A 54 16.35 -15.21 16.72
C GLY A 54 15.60 -16.26 17.54
N PHE A 55 14.32 -16.02 17.84
CA PHE A 55 13.47 -16.97 18.58
C PHE A 55 13.04 -18.14 17.69
N ILE A 56 12.69 -17.88 16.43
CA ILE A 56 12.40 -18.91 15.42
C ILE A 56 13.62 -19.83 15.27
N GLY A 57 14.82 -19.23 15.18
CA GLY A 57 16.06 -19.98 15.08
C GLY A 57 16.29 -20.96 16.23
N ARG A 58 15.96 -20.53 17.46
CA ARG A 58 16.08 -21.41 18.66
C ARG A 58 15.00 -22.49 18.70
N ASP A 59 13.74 -22.13 18.43
CA ASP A 59 12.58 -23.04 18.55
C ASP A 59 12.66 -24.20 17.52
N PHE A 60 13.14 -23.91 16.32
CA PHE A 60 13.29 -24.89 15.25
C PHE A 60 14.71 -25.44 15.07
N HIS A 61 15.66 -25.10 15.95
CA HIS A 61 17.07 -25.40 15.79
C HIS A 61 17.61 -25.07 14.39
N ALA A 62 17.14 -23.90 13.85
CA ALA A 62 17.44 -23.49 12.50
C ALA A 62 18.89 -23.02 12.38
N THR A 63 19.61 -23.58 11.41
CA THR A 63 20.95 -23.10 11.08
C THR A 63 20.93 -21.65 10.61
N PRO A 64 22.04 -20.88 10.72
CA PRO A 64 22.13 -19.53 10.20
C PRO A 64 21.65 -19.43 8.72
N ARG A 65 22.01 -20.41 7.91
CA ARG A 65 21.59 -20.50 6.51
C ARG A 65 20.05 -20.62 6.34
N MET A 66 19.39 -21.36 7.23
CA MET A 66 17.92 -21.45 7.22
C MET A 66 17.28 -20.13 7.62
N GLN A 67 17.86 -19.41 8.57
CA GLN A 67 17.38 -18.08 8.96
C GLN A 67 17.53 -17.07 7.80
N GLU A 68 18.63 -17.12 7.06
CA GLU A 68 18.82 -16.34 5.84
C GLU A 68 17.73 -16.64 4.79
N TRP A 69 17.36 -17.92 4.61
CA TRP A 69 16.28 -18.30 3.70
C TRP A 69 14.93 -17.75 4.14
N ILE A 70 14.63 -17.69 5.44
CA ILE A 70 13.37 -17.10 5.95
C ILE A 70 13.25 -15.64 5.57
N VAL A 71 14.35 -14.89 5.55
CA VAL A 71 14.37 -13.48 5.11
C VAL A 71 14.36 -13.38 3.59
N SER A 72 15.21 -14.13 2.91
CA SER A 72 15.43 -14.01 1.47
C SER A 72 14.23 -14.46 0.64
N VAL A 73 13.49 -15.49 1.08
CA VAL A 73 12.31 -15.98 0.35
C VAL A 73 11.22 -14.93 0.23
N LEU A 74 11.11 -14.03 1.20
CA LEU A 74 10.22 -12.87 1.12
C LEU A 74 10.59 -11.98 -0.07
N MET A 75 11.89 -11.72 -0.30
CA MET A 75 12.36 -10.90 -1.43
C MET A 75 12.02 -11.54 -2.78
N VAL A 76 12.15 -12.88 -2.87
CA VAL A 76 11.73 -13.63 -4.07
C VAL A 76 10.22 -13.46 -4.29
N GLY A 77 9.43 -13.61 -3.24
CA GLY A 77 7.99 -13.35 -3.29
C GLY A 77 7.67 -11.92 -3.74
N ALA A 78 8.36 -10.92 -3.18
CA ALA A 78 8.15 -9.51 -3.51
C ALA A 78 8.50 -9.20 -4.98
N LEU A 79 9.56 -9.79 -5.50
CA LEU A 79 9.92 -9.69 -6.91
C LEU A 79 8.79 -10.21 -7.81
N LEU A 80 8.33 -11.45 -7.56
CA LEU A 80 7.25 -12.05 -8.35
C LEU A 80 5.93 -11.30 -8.20
N GLY A 81 5.62 -10.84 -6.98
CA GLY A 81 4.45 -10.03 -6.69
C GLY A 81 4.46 -8.71 -7.43
N SER A 82 5.57 -7.99 -7.47
CA SER A 82 5.70 -6.72 -8.17
C SER A 82 5.62 -6.87 -9.70
N LEU A 83 6.26 -7.90 -10.25
CA LEU A 83 6.18 -8.22 -11.68
C LEU A 83 4.74 -8.56 -12.11
N GLY A 84 4.02 -9.32 -11.30
CA GLY A 84 2.61 -9.67 -11.55
C GLY A 84 1.63 -8.52 -11.27
N ALA A 85 1.98 -7.58 -10.39
CA ALA A 85 1.09 -6.53 -9.90
C ALA A 85 0.56 -5.64 -11.02
N GLY A 86 1.37 -5.31 -12.02
CA GLY A 86 0.96 -4.50 -13.16
C GLY A 86 -0.19 -5.14 -13.93
N VAL A 87 -0.02 -6.38 -14.36
CA VAL A 87 -1.03 -7.13 -15.12
C VAL A 87 -2.27 -7.38 -14.26
N PHE A 88 -2.09 -7.81 -13.02
CA PHE A 88 -3.18 -8.10 -12.09
C PHE A 88 -4.03 -6.85 -11.79
N SER A 89 -3.37 -5.73 -11.48
CA SER A 89 -4.00 -4.45 -11.19
C SER A 89 -4.72 -3.86 -12.41
N GLN A 90 -4.18 -4.05 -13.64
CA GLN A 90 -4.87 -3.65 -14.87
C GLN A 90 -6.10 -4.53 -15.15
N ARG A 91 -5.98 -5.83 -14.93
CA ARG A 91 -7.07 -6.77 -15.22
C ARG A 91 -8.22 -6.70 -14.21
N PHE A 92 -7.95 -6.62 -12.92
CA PHE A 92 -8.95 -6.70 -11.86
C PHE A 92 -9.23 -5.37 -11.17
N GLY A 93 -8.42 -4.36 -11.42
CA GLY A 93 -8.53 -3.04 -10.80
C GLY A 93 -7.68 -2.89 -9.52
N ARG A 94 -7.37 -1.64 -9.19
CA ARG A 94 -6.45 -1.31 -8.08
C ARG A 94 -7.02 -1.72 -6.72
N ARG A 95 -8.33 -1.55 -6.54
CA ARG A 95 -9.06 -1.90 -5.32
C ARG A 95 -8.94 -3.40 -5.00
N LEU A 96 -9.21 -4.27 -5.98
CA LEU A 96 -9.11 -5.71 -5.80
C LEU A 96 -7.66 -6.17 -5.62
N ALA A 97 -6.72 -5.54 -6.33
CA ALA A 97 -5.30 -5.85 -6.18
C ALA A 97 -4.80 -5.55 -4.76
N LEU A 98 -5.16 -4.39 -4.18
CA LEU A 98 -4.82 -4.06 -2.79
C LEU A 98 -5.53 -4.97 -1.78
N GLY A 99 -6.83 -5.23 -1.98
CA GLY A 99 -7.59 -6.13 -1.11
C GLY A 99 -7.03 -7.55 -1.10
N SER A 100 -6.70 -8.10 -2.27
CA SER A 100 -6.07 -9.43 -2.36
C SER A 100 -4.67 -9.46 -1.72
N ALA A 101 -3.89 -8.40 -1.87
CA ALA A 101 -2.58 -8.30 -1.25
C ALA A 101 -2.68 -8.26 0.29
N THR A 102 -3.59 -7.44 0.85
CA THR A 102 -3.78 -7.40 2.30
C THR A 102 -4.32 -8.72 2.88
N LEU A 103 -5.21 -9.39 2.14
CA LEU A 103 -5.65 -10.73 2.49
C LEU A 103 -4.48 -11.74 2.48
N LEU A 104 -3.62 -11.65 1.48
CA LEU A 104 -2.46 -12.52 1.34
C LEU A 104 -1.45 -12.30 2.48
N ILE A 105 -1.27 -11.05 2.97
CA ILE A 105 -0.48 -10.76 4.18
C ILE A 105 -1.12 -11.43 5.39
N ALA A 106 -2.44 -11.31 5.58
CA ALA A 106 -3.13 -11.91 6.72
C ALA A 106 -2.98 -13.44 6.73
N VAL A 107 -3.18 -14.09 5.58
CA VAL A 107 -3.00 -15.55 5.43
C VAL A 107 -1.56 -15.97 5.67
N GLY A 108 -0.59 -15.26 5.08
CA GLY A 108 0.83 -15.55 5.26
C GLY A 108 1.30 -15.38 6.72
N ALA A 109 0.85 -14.30 7.38
CA ALA A 109 1.15 -14.07 8.80
C ALA A 109 0.51 -15.13 9.71
N LEU A 110 -0.72 -15.55 9.41
CA LEU A 110 -1.38 -16.63 10.14
C LEU A 110 -0.64 -17.96 9.95
N LEU A 111 -0.19 -18.28 8.73
CA LEU A 111 0.64 -19.45 8.46
C LEU A 111 1.95 -19.41 9.26
N CYS A 112 2.61 -18.26 9.32
CA CYS A 112 3.82 -18.12 10.12
C CYS A 112 3.52 -18.28 11.63
N ALA A 113 2.46 -17.69 12.15
CA ALA A 113 2.10 -17.74 13.56
C ALA A 113 1.72 -19.16 14.03
N THR A 114 1.11 -19.95 13.15
CA THR A 114 0.69 -21.35 13.44
C THR A 114 1.72 -22.39 13.00
N ALA A 115 2.93 -21.96 12.61
CA ALA A 115 3.91 -22.84 12.03
C ALA A 115 4.39 -23.92 13.02
N GLY A 116 4.30 -25.19 12.58
CA GLY A 116 4.87 -26.35 13.23
C GLY A 116 6.20 -26.82 12.59
N ILE A 117 6.49 -26.35 11.39
CA ILE A 117 7.72 -26.68 10.63
C ILE A 117 8.26 -25.45 9.92
N ILE A 118 9.57 -25.40 9.67
CA ILE A 118 10.21 -24.27 8.95
C ILE A 118 9.64 -24.06 7.55
N GLY A 119 9.29 -25.14 6.84
CA GLY A 119 8.67 -25.05 5.51
C GLY A 119 7.38 -24.23 5.49
N GLN A 120 6.59 -24.27 6.56
CA GLN A 120 5.38 -23.48 6.71
C GLN A 120 5.71 -21.99 6.89
N ILE A 121 6.77 -21.67 7.64
CA ILE A 121 7.28 -20.28 7.76
C ILE A 121 7.75 -19.77 6.41
N LEU A 122 8.52 -20.55 5.67
CA LEU A 122 9.00 -20.17 4.33
C LEU A 122 7.83 -19.89 3.38
N LEU A 123 6.81 -20.75 3.36
CA LEU A 123 5.61 -20.51 2.56
C LEU A 123 4.88 -19.23 2.97
N GLY A 124 4.68 -19.03 4.27
CA GLY A 124 4.06 -17.81 4.79
C GLY A 124 4.84 -16.55 4.40
N ARG A 125 6.17 -16.57 4.54
CA ARG A 125 7.07 -15.47 4.14
C ARG A 125 7.02 -15.21 2.64
N PHE A 126 6.96 -16.25 1.81
CA PHE A 126 6.80 -16.11 0.37
C PHE A 126 5.49 -15.41 0.01
N LEU A 127 4.36 -15.82 0.63
CA LEU A 127 3.05 -15.20 0.40
C LEU A 127 3.02 -13.73 0.85
N ILE A 128 3.59 -13.44 2.03
CA ILE A 128 3.74 -12.05 2.51
C ILE A 128 4.59 -11.25 1.53
N GLY A 129 5.68 -11.82 1.04
CA GLY A 129 6.53 -11.18 0.03
C GLY A 129 5.74 -10.83 -1.24
N MET A 130 5.00 -11.77 -1.81
CA MET A 130 4.15 -11.51 -2.98
C MET A 130 3.17 -10.35 -2.73
N ALA A 131 2.54 -10.35 -1.56
CA ALA A 131 1.63 -9.29 -1.16
C ALA A 131 2.32 -7.93 -1.03
N ILE A 132 3.52 -7.89 -0.43
CA ILE A 132 4.34 -6.68 -0.32
C ILE A 132 4.67 -6.13 -1.71
N GLY A 133 5.07 -7.00 -2.65
CA GLY A 133 5.33 -6.60 -4.03
C GLY A 133 4.11 -5.98 -4.71
N ILE A 134 2.93 -6.58 -4.54
CA ILE A 134 1.66 -6.05 -5.07
C ILE A 134 1.32 -4.71 -4.41
N CYS A 135 1.42 -4.58 -3.08
CA CYS A 135 1.13 -3.35 -2.34
C CYS A 135 2.05 -2.21 -2.76
N THR A 136 3.36 -2.45 -2.78
CA THR A 136 4.38 -1.42 -3.09
C THR A 136 4.21 -0.87 -4.51
N PHE A 137 3.76 -1.67 -5.45
CA PHE A 137 3.44 -1.23 -6.81
C PHE A 137 2.07 -0.52 -6.87
N THR A 138 1.04 -1.16 -6.32
CA THR A 138 -0.36 -0.75 -6.56
C THR A 138 -0.77 0.43 -5.69
N ALA A 139 -0.28 0.55 -4.44
CA ALA A 139 -0.72 1.60 -3.53
C ALA A 139 -0.30 3.01 -4.00
N PRO A 140 0.97 3.29 -4.34
CA PRO A 140 1.35 4.60 -4.89
C PRO A 140 0.64 4.92 -6.21
N LEU A 141 0.45 3.92 -7.08
CA LEU A 141 -0.27 4.08 -8.34
C LEU A 141 -1.72 4.51 -8.08
N TYR A 142 -2.44 3.81 -7.21
CA TYR A 142 -3.82 4.11 -6.88
C TYR A 142 -3.96 5.49 -6.20
N ILE A 143 -3.07 5.82 -5.26
CA ILE A 143 -3.01 7.14 -4.65
C ILE A 143 -2.84 8.23 -5.72
N SER A 144 -1.95 8.02 -6.68
CA SER A 144 -1.69 8.98 -7.76
C SER A 144 -2.89 9.18 -8.71
N GLU A 145 -3.72 8.16 -8.87
CA GLU A 145 -4.95 8.22 -9.68
C GLU A 145 -6.11 8.94 -8.98
N LEU A 146 -6.16 8.88 -7.63
CA LEU A 146 -7.20 9.51 -6.84
C LEU A 146 -6.92 10.98 -6.53
N THR A 147 -5.64 11.37 -6.41
CA THR A 147 -5.25 12.71 -5.97
C THR A 147 -5.01 13.66 -7.15
N SER A 148 -5.22 14.96 -6.91
CA SER A 148 -4.85 16.00 -7.86
C SER A 148 -3.34 16.14 -7.99
N GLY A 149 -2.87 16.76 -9.09
CA GLY A 149 -1.44 16.90 -9.36
C GLY A 149 -0.64 17.55 -8.24
N SER A 150 -1.20 18.60 -7.60
CA SER A 150 -0.57 19.33 -6.50
C SER A 150 -0.39 18.50 -5.22
N MET A 151 -1.30 17.56 -4.93
CA MET A 151 -1.26 16.72 -3.72
C MET A 151 -0.62 15.34 -3.95
N ARG A 152 -0.38 14.94 -5.19
CA ARG A 152 0.10 13.61 -5.55
C ARG A 152 1.41 13.25 -4.84
N GLY A 153 2.40 14.12 -4.90
CA GLY A 153 3.71 13.91 -4.24
C GLY A 153 3.57 13.69 -2.73
N THR A 154 2.84 14.57 -2.06
CA THR A 154 2.58 14.48 -0.61
C THR A 154 1.91 13.17 -0.22
N MET A 155 0.89 12.76 -0.97
CA MET A 155 0.13 11.54 -0.65
C MET A 155 0.95 10.26 -0.92
N VAL A 156 1.78 10.25 -1.96
CA VAL A 156 2.71 9.12 -2.22
C VAL A 156 3.79 9.07 -1.13
N SER A 157 4.34 10.21 -0.72
CA SER A 157 5.30 10.27 0.40
C SER A 157 4.69 9.79 1.71
N THR A 158 3.39 9.99 1.93
CA THR A 158 2.68 9.46 3.10
C THR A 158 2.74 7.94 3.18
N PHE A 159 2.69 7.22 2.05
CA PHE A 159 2.89 5.77 2.02
C PHE A 159 4.28 5.38 2.59
N SER A 160 5.34 6.05 2.13
CA SER A 160 6.70 5.78 2.60
C SER A 160 6.90 6.18 4.07
N MET A 161 6.30 7.27 4.52
CA MET A 161 6.30 7.67 5.94
C MET A 161 5.62 6.62 6.82
N LEU A 162 4.45 6.14 6.41
CA LEU A 162 3.73 5.10 7.14
C LEU A 162 4.49 3.77 7.12
N GLN A 163 5.21 3.45 6.05
CA GLN A 163 6.09 2.28 6.00
C GLN A 163 7.22 2.39 7.03
N SER A 164 7.91 3.52 7.09
CA SER A 164 8.97 3.75 8.09
C SER A 164 8.42 3.72 9.52
N THR A 165 7.24 4.31 9.74
CA THR A 165 6.53 4.26 11.02
C THR A 165 6.16 2.81 11.38
N GLY A 166 5.71 2.02 10.41
CA GLY A 166 5.42 0.60 10.59
C GLY A 166 6.66 -0.20 11.03
N ILE A 167 7.82 0.05 10.42
CA ILE A 167 9.08 -0.59 10.81
C ILE A 167 9.41 -0.27 12.29
N LEU A 168 9.32 1.00 12.67
CA LEU A 168 9.56 1.42 14.05
C LEU A 168 8.59 0.74 15.03
N LEU A 169 7.30 0.74 14.71
CA LEU A 169 6.28 0.07 15.54
C LEU A 169 6.51 -1.45 15.61
N GLY A 170 6.99 -2.06 14.52
CA GLY A 170 7.36 -3.47 14.48
C GLY A 170 8.51 -3.80 15.45
N TYR A 171 9.56 -3.01 15.46
CA TYR A 171 10.66 -3.15 16.42
C TYR A 171 10.20 -2.95 17.86
N LEU A 172 9.40 -1.92 18.14
CA LEU A 172 8.89 -1.66 19.49
C LEU A 172 7.99 -2.80 19.98
N ALA A 173 7.06 -3.26 19.13
CA ALA A 173 6.19 -4.39 19.46
C ALA A 173 7.00 -5.69 19.63
N GLY A 174 7.96 -5.94 18.75
CA GLY A 174 8.89 -7.07 18.87
C GLY A 174 9.65 -7.06 20.20
N GLY A 175 10.19 -5.90 20.60
CA GLY A 175 10.85 -5.72 21.89
C GLY A 175 9.96 -6.03 23.10
N ILE A 176 8.68 -5.63 23.05
CA ILE A 176 7.72 -5.94 24.12
C ILE A 176 7.48 -7.45 24.24
N PHE A 177 7.29 -8.14 23.13
CA PHE A 177 7.04 -9.61 23.12
C PHE A 177 8.30 -10.45 23.29
N SER A 178 9.50 -9.88 23.14
CA SER A 178 10.78 -10.59 23.27
C SER A 178 11.00 -11.12 24.68
N GLY A 179 10.56 -10.40 25.72
CA GLY A 179 10.72 -10.80 27.13
C GLY A 179 10.10 -12.16 27.47
N GLY A 180 9.04 -12.56 26.73
CA GLY A 180 8.38 -13.86 26.92
C GLY A 180 8.69 -14.92 25.86
N GLY A 181 9.51 -14.60 24.86
CA GLY A 181 9.81 -15.51 23.75
C GLY A 181 8.62 -15.81 22.82
N HIS A 182 7.58 -14.98 22.87
CA HIS A 182 6.32 -15.22 22.14
C HIS A 182 6.41 -14.83 20.66
N TRP A 183 7.38 -15.38 19.93
CA TRP A 183 7.62 -15.05 18.52
C TRP A 183 6.39 -15.29 17.61
N ARG A 184 5.54 -16.30 17.95
CA ARG A 184 4.30 -16.56 17.21
C ARG A 184 3.33 -15.36 17.25
N LEU A 185 3.26 -14.66 18.38
CA LEU A 185 2.47 -13.43 18.51
C LEU A 185 3.10 -12.29 17.69
N MET A 186 4.44 -12.20 17.64
CA MET A 186 5.13 -11.19 16.84
C MET A 186 4.76 -11.35 15.37
N VAL A 187 4.98 -12.53 14.77
CA VAL A 187 4.69 -12.76 13.35
C VAL A 187 3.19 -12.82 13.03
N GLY A 188 2.34 -13.06 14.03
CA GLY A 188 0.88 -13.05 13.91
C GLY A 188 0.25 -11.66 14.04
N LEU A 189 0.94 -10.71 14.66
CA LEU A 189 0.41 -9.36 14.90
C LEU A 189 -0.10 -8.65 13.62
N PRO A 190 0.56 -8.77 12.45
CA PRO A 190 0.09 -8.17 11.20
C PRO A 190 -1.27 -8.67 10.73
N VAL A 191 -1.78 -9.80 11.22
CA VAL A 191 -3.11 -10.35 10.84
C VAL A 191 -4.23 -9.34 11.13
N ILE A 192 -4.19 -8.70 12.30
CA ILE A 192 -5.24 -7.77 12.72
C ILE A 192 -5.31 -6.55 11.81
N PRO A 193 -4.23 -5.74 11.64
CA PRO A 193 -4.28 -4.60 10.76
C PRO A 193 -4.47 -4.99 9.29
N ALA A 194 -4.00 -6.18 8.86
CA ALA A 194 -4.24 -6.67 7.51
C ALA A 194 -5.72 -6.95 7.25
N ALA A 195 -6.42 -7.58 8.20
CA ALA A 195 -7.86 -7.84 8.09
C ALA A 195 -8.67 -6.52 8.07
N VAL A 196 -8.32 -5.58 8.94
CA VAL A 196 -8.95 -4.25 8.97
C VAL A 196 -8.73 -3.52 7.64
N LEU A 197 -7.52 -3.57 7.11
CA LEU A 197 -7.19 -2.91 5.83
C LEU A 197 -7.87 -3.60 4.65
N CYS A 198 -7.98 -4.92 4.66
CA CYS A 198 -8.73 -5.69 3.66
C CYS A 198 -10.20 -5.26 3.61
N ALA A 199 -10.84 -5.14 4.79
CA ALA A 199 -12.20 -4.60 4.90
C ALA A 199 -12.28 -3.15 4.43
N GLY A 200 -11.29 -2.31 4.78
CA GLY A 200 -11.16 -0.93 4.30
C GLY A 200 -11.04 -0.86 2.77
N CYS A 201 -10.26 -1.74 2.16
CA CYS A 201 -10.15 -1.83 0.70
C CYS A 201 -11.49 -2.15 0.02
N ALA A 202 -12.37 -2.91 0.69
CA ALA A 202 -13.71 -3.18 0.18
C ALA A 202 -14.61 -1.93 0.11
N LEU A 203 -14.28 -0.88 0.84
CA LEU A 203 -15.01 0.40 0.85
C LEU A 203 -14.39 1.46 -0.09
N LEU A 204 -13.22 1.18 -0.67
CA LEU A 204 -12.54 2.10 -1.58
C LEU A 204 -13.31 2.26 -2.90
N PRO A 205 -13.37 3.46 -3.50
CA PRO A 205 -13.92 3.66 -4.82
C PRO A 205 -13.07 2.95 -5.88
N SER A 206 -13.68 2.56 -7.00
CA SER A 206 -12.89 2.07 -8.14
C SER A 206 -12.08 3.22 -8.73
N SER A 207 -10.89 2.91 -9.28
CA SER A 207 -10.07 3.93 -9.95
C SER A 207 -10.79 4.47 -11.19
N PRO A 208 -10.95 5.81 -11.32
CA PRO A 208 -11.54 6.42 -12.51
C PRO A 208 -10.76 6.08 -13.79
N SER A 209 -9.44 6.09 -13.72
CA SER A 209 -8.57 5.75 -14.85
C SER A 209 -8.75 4.30 -15.31
N TRP A 210 -8.93 3.37 -14.36
CA TRP A 210 -9.20 1.97 -14.68
C TRP A 210 -10.59 1.76 -15.30
N LEU A 211 -11.62 2.45 -14.79
CA LEU A 211 -12.96 2.40 -15.36
C LEU A 211 -12.99 2.94 -16.78
N ALA A 212 -12.32 4.07 -17.05
CA ALA A 212 -12.21 4.64 -18.37
C ALA A 212 -11.49 3.70 -19.36
N ALA A 213 -10.40 3.07 -18.93
CA ALA A 213 -9.68 2.09 -19.75
C ALA A 213 -10.52 0.84 -20.10
N ARG A 214 -11.60 0.59 -19.34
CA ARG A 214 -12.58 -0.50 -19.61
C ARG A 214 -13.81 -0.03 -20.41
N GLY A 215 -13.84 1.22 -20.87
CA GLY A 215 -14.98 1.80 -21.59
C GLY A 215 -16.18 2.15 -20.69
N ARG A 216 -16.05 2.05 -19.36
CA ARG A 216 -17.11 2.37 -18.37
C ARG A 216 -17.09 3.86 -18.02
N PHE A 217 -17.27 4.70 -19.04
CA PHE A 217 -17.10 6.15 -18.92
C PHE A 217 -18.08 6.81 -17.96
N GLU A 218 -19.35 6.38 -17.93
CA GLU A 218 -20.36 6.94 -17.02
C GLU A 218 -20.03 6.68 -15.56
N GLU A 219 -19.53 5.49 -15.26
CA GLU A 219 -19.08 5.17 -13.90
C GLU A 219 -17.80 5.92 -13.53
N ALA A 220 -16.85 6.05 -14.47
CA ALA A 220 -15.65 6.86 -14.26
C ALA A 220 -16.01 8.32 -13.94
N ARG A 221 -16.97 8.89 -14.69
CA ARG A 221 -17.50 10.25 -14.44
C ARG A 221 -18.18 10.36 -13.09
N SER A 222 -19.00 9.38 -12.71
CA SER A 222 -19.69 9.40 -11.41
C SER A 222 -18.70 9.36 -10.23
N VAL A 223 -17.64 8.55 -10.33
CA VAL A 223 -16.58 8.49 -9.33
C VAL A 223 -15.80 9.80 -9.30
N LEU A 224 -15.43 10.38 -10.44
CA LEU A 224 -14.76 11.69 -10.51
C LEU A 224 -15.62 12.80 -9.88
N ARG A 225 -16.91 12.86 -10.19
CA ARG A 225 -17.86 13.81 -9.55
C ARG A 225 -17.89 13.63 -8.04
N SER A 226 -17.93 12.40 -7.57
CA SER A 226 -17.95 12.13 -6.12
C SER A 226 -16.65 12.51 -5.39
N LEU A 227 -15.52 12.52 -6.10
CA LEU A 227 -14.19 12.83 -5.57
C LEU A 227 -13.79 14.30 -5.76
N ARG A 228 -14.06 14.89 -6.93
CA ARG A 228 -13.55 16.21 -7.34
C ARG A 228 -14.62 17.27 -7.57
N GLY A 229 -15.91 16.90 -7.61
CA GLY A 229 -17.01 17.79 -7.93
C GLY A 229 -17.30 17.95 -9.42
N ASP A 230 -18.37 18.69 -9.74
CA ASP A 230 -18.87 18.86 -11.12
C ASP A 230 -17.92 19.67 -12.03
N VAL A 231 -17.08 20.53 -11.44
CA VAL A 231 -16.16 21.42 -12.18
C VAL A 231 -15.04 20.67 -12.89
N ALA A 232 -14.71 19.45 -12.47
CA ALA A 232 -13.61 18.67 -13.04
C ALA A 232 -14.03 17.75 -14.21
N VAL A 233 -15.29 17.83 -14.65
CA VAL A 233 -15.88 16.90 -15.65
C VAL A 233 -16.28 17.63 -16.94
N ALA A 234 -16.16 18.95 -16.97
CA ALA A 234 -16.28 19.76 -18.18
C ALA A 234 -14.96 19.85 -18.91
#